data_2d27f7e8918afbf68f4bdf361325988c
#
_entry.id   2d27f7e8918afbf68f4bdf361325988c
#
_cell.length_a   1.000
_cell.length_b   1.000
_cell.length_c   1.000
_cell.angle_alpha   90.00
_cell.angle_beta   90.00
_cell.angle_gamma   90.00
#
_symmetry.space_group_name_H-M   'P 1'
#
loop_
_entity.id
_entity.type
_entity.pdbx_description
1 polymer ?
#
loop_
_entity_poly.entity_id
_entity_poly.type
_entity_poly.pdbx_seq_one_letter_code
_entity_poly.pdbx_strand_id
1 'polypeptide(L)'
;MSNITLVTGIWDIGRGELSEGWSRPYQHYLDKFEQLLKCDENMIIFGDEELQKFVFERRSRDNTQFILRPMSWFRESEFFDKVQKIRTNEQWKNLSGWLKESTQGRLENYNPLVMSKVFLLHDAKIMDNFNSEYMFWIDGGLTNTVHQGYFTHDKVLNSLSKYISKFSFICFPYDAENEIHGFEYNALNSIAGSKVNKVARGGFFGGPKHTISDINGIYYGLLKSTLDEGYMGTEESIFSIMCYKHSDMINYFEIESNGLVGKFFEDLKNGELKPKSENINKETNTLDVNKVGLYVITFNSPKQFSTLIESMNAYDKDYLLKTKKFLLDNSSDESTFDDYAKLCEENGFEHIKKDNLGICGGRQWIAEHFQNETDLDFYLFFEDDMFFYPKEGDVCRNGFNRYVSNLYSKTLQIVKKENFDFLKLNYSEFFGDNGTQWAWYNVPQDVRQ
;
A
#
# COMPACT_ATOMS: atom_id res chain seq x y z
N MET A 1 10.69 11.84 23.45
CA MET A 1 10.98 11.68 22.01
C MET A 1 9.68 11.88 21.26
N SER A 2 9.73 12.49 20.10
CA SER A 2 8.52 12.68 19.27
C SER A 2 7.99 11.31 18.84
N ASN A 3 6.67 11.12 18.91
CA ASN A 3 6.01 9.89 18.42
C ASN A 3 5.81 9.89 16.88
N ILE A 4 6.38 10.91 16.23
CA ILE A 4 6.20 11.17 14.79
C ILE A 4 7.57 11.27 14.13
N THR A 5 7.70 10.64 12.97
CA THR A 5 8.80 10.85 12.03
C THR A 5 8.26 11.49 10.75
N LEU A 6 8.85 12.60 10.34
CA LEU A 6 8.63 13.21 9.05
C LEU A 6 9.56 12.60 8.00
N VAL A 7 9.03 12.32 6.82
CA VAL A 7 9.80 11.82 5.68
C VAL A 7 9.74 12.85 4.56
N THR A 8 10.88 13.21 4.01
CA THR A 8 10.96 14.25 3.00
C THR A 8 12.16 14.05 2.07
N GLY A 9 12.20 14.84 1.00
CA GLY A 9 13.33 14.92 0.10
C GLY A 9 13.14 16.02 -0.93
N ILE A 10 14.23 16.53 -1.48
CA ILE A 10 14.22 17.47 -2.60
C ILE A 10 15.35 17.16 -3.57
N TRP A 11 15.09 17.38 -4.84
CA TRP A 11 16.05 17.18 -5.93
C TRP A 11 15.90 18.29 -6.96
N ASP A 12 17.02 18.68 -7.57
CA ASP A 12 16.96 19.58 -8.72
C ASP A 12 16.54 18.79 -9.97
N ILE A 13 15.35 19.08 -10.46
CA ILE A 13 14.79 18.47 -11.67
C ILE A 13 14.81 19.41 -12.88
N GLY A 14 15.53 20.53 -12.80
CA GLY A 14 15.61 21.53 -13.87
C GLY A 14 14.40 22.44 -13.97
N ARG A 15 13.58 22.55 -12.93
CA ARG A 15 12.35 23.37 -12.95
C ARG A 15 12.63 24.86 -13.13
N GLY A 16 13.83 25.33 -12.78
CA GLY A 16 14.25 26.71 -12.99
C GLY A 16 14.36 27.13 -14.45
N GLU A 17 14.48 26.16 -15.38
CA GLU A 17 14.64 26.37 -16.82
C GLU A 17 13.30 26.48 -17.57
N LEU A 18 12.17 26.29 -16.90
CA LEU A 18 10.85 26.39 -17.50
C LEU A 18 10.45 27.85 -17.75
N SER A 19 9.41 28.04 -18.59
CA SER A 19 8.81 29.33 -18.87
C SER A 19 8.21 29.99 -17.63
N GLU A 20 8.02 31.29 -17.69
CA GLU A 20 7.36 32.06 -16.63
C GLU A 20 6.00 31.44 -16.23
N GLY A 21 5.74 31.40 -14.92
CA GLY A 21 4.58 30.71 -14.34
C GLY A 21 4.83 29.28 -13.93
N TRP A 22 5.70 28.54 -14.61
CA TRP A 22 6.11 27.17 -14.26
C TRP A 22 7.50 27.09 -13.63
N SER A 23 8.35 28.10 -13.90
CA SER A 23 9.72 28.16 -13.40
C SER A 23 9.76 28.33 -11.88
N ARG A 24 10.62 27.51 -11.24
CA ARG A 24 11.04 27.67 -9.85
C ARG A 24 12.47 27.18 -9.71
N PRO A 25 13.44 28.10 -9.48
CA PRO A 25 14.84 27.71 -9.27
C PRO A 25 15.00 26.77 -8.07
N TYR A 26 15.98 25.87 -8.13
CA TYR A 26 16.26 24.92 -7.04
C TYR A 26 16.57 25.66 -5.72
N GLN A 27 17.26 26.81 -5.79
CA GLN A 27 17.52 27.64 -4.61
C GLN A 27 16.24 28.04 -3.86
N HIS A 28 15.16 28.34 -4.59
CA HIS A 28 13.86 28.63 -3.95
C HIS A 28 13.36 27.45 -3.09
N TYR A 29 13.56 26.21 -3.56
CA TYR A 29 13.20 25.04 -2.78
C TYR A 29 14.12 24.86 -1.57
N LEU A 30 15.43 25.10 -1.70
CA LEU A 30 16.37 25.06 -0.59
C LEU A 30 16.00 26.08 0.51
N ASP A 31 15.63 27.31 0.13
CA ASP A 31 15.22 28.37 1.06
C ASP A 31 13.95 27.95 1.84
N LYS A 32 13.01 27.30 1.18
CA LYS A 32 11.79 26.81 1.81
C LYS A 32 12.06 25.57 2.68
N PHE A 33 12.93 24.69 2.21
CA PHE A 33 13.35 23.53 2.96
C PHE A 33 14.09 23.90 4.24
N GLU A 34 14.95 24.91 4.20
CA GLU A 34 15.62 25.43 5.39
C GLU A 34 14.62 25.87 6.49
N GLN A 35 13.47 26.41 6.09
CA GLN A 35 12.41 26.76 7.03
C GLN A 35 11.78 25.52 7.67
N LEU A 36 11.58 24.45 6.88
CA LEU A 36 11.05 23.17 7.37
C LEU A 36 12.03 22.46 8.27
N LEU A 37 13.33 22.53 7.98
CA LEU A 37 14.39 21.90 8.78
C LEU A 37 14.47 22.42 10.23
N LYS A 38 13.81 23.53 10.54
CA LYS A 38 13.76 24.11 11.91
C LYS A 38 12.75 23.42 12.82
N CYS A 39 11.94 22.48 12.34
CA CYS A 39 11.03 21.72 13.20
C CYS A 39 11.79 20.72 14.09
N ASP A 40 11.20 20.37 15.24
CA ASP A 40 11.88 19.53 16.26
C ASP A 40 11.63 18.02 16.04
N GLU A 41 10.65 17.64 15.21
CA GLU A 41 10.29 16.25 14.97
C GLU A 41 11.46 15.46 14.33
N ASN A 42 11.47 14.16 14.55
CA ASN A 42 12.39 13.28 13.83
C ASN A 42 12.18 13.40 12.33
N MET A 43 13.26 13.41 11.56
CA MET A 43 13.21 13.45 10.10
C MET A 43 14.03 12.35 9.45
N ILE A 44 13.45 11.69 8.46
CA ILE A 44 14.18 10.89 7.49
C ILE A 44 14.17 11.65 6.17
N ILE A 45 15.36 12.01 5.69
CA ILE A 45 15.54 12.90 4.53
C ILE A 45 16.25 12.13 3.43
N PHE A 46 15.64 12.13 2.24
CA PHE A 46 16.24 11.58 1.03
C PHE A 46 16.82 12.68 0.15
N GLY A 47 17.94 12.41 -0.49
CA GLY A 47 18.58 13.35 -1.41
C GLY A 47 19.97 12.92 -1.83
N ASP A 48 20.68 13.81 -2.51
CA ASP A 48 22.06 13.64 -2.91
C ASP A 48 23.07 14.08 -1.82
N GLU A 49 24.35 13.97 -2.13
CA GLU A 49 25.42 14.34 -1.17
C GLU A 49 25.46 15.84 -0.87
N GLU A 50 25.08 16.69 -1.83
CA GLU A 50 25.05 18.14 -1.61
C GLU A 50 23.94 18.53 -0.66
N LEU A 51 22.77 17.94 -0.85
CA LEU A 51 21.66 18.12 0.11
C LEU A 51 22.01 17.56 1.50
N GLN A 52 22.76 16.46 1.59
CA GLN A 52 23.19 15.92 2.88
C GLN A 52 24.01 16.95 3.68
N LYS A 53 24.97 17.62 3.02
CA LYS A 53 25.78 18.69 3.66
C LYS A 53 24.87 19.83 4.13
N PHE A 54 24.00 20.32 3.23
CA PHE A 54 23.04 21.37 3.53
C PHE A 54 22.19 21.08 4.77
N VAL A 55 21.72 19.84 4.90
CA VAL A 55 20.88 19.38 6.02
C VAL A 55 21.69 19.36 7.34
N PHE A 56 22.86 18.73 7.35
CA PHE A 56 23.64 18.58 8.58
C PHE A 56 24.36 19.85 9.05
N GLU A 57 24.40 20.88 8.25
CA GLU A 57 24.74 22.24 8.69
C GLU A 57 23.61 22.92 9.49
N ARG A 58 22.36 22.41 9.39
CA ARG A 58 21.14 23.03 9.93
C ARG A 58 20.39 22.20 10.95
N ARG A 59 20.63 20.88 10.99
CA ARG A 59 19.95 19.95 11.90
C ARG A 59 20.93 19.03 12.61
N SER A 60 20.56 18.67 13.85
CA SER A 60 21.29 17.64 14.62
C SER A 60 21.10 16.26 14.02
N ARG A 61 22.14 15.44 14.13
CA ARG A 61 22.08 14.01 13.79
C ARG A 61 21.21 13.20 14.76
N ASP A 62 20.92 13.72 15.94
CA ASP A 62 20.13 13.01 16.96
C ASP A 62 18.66 12.83 16.56
N ASN A 63 18.14 13.74 15.74
CA ASN A 63 16.77 13.72 15.23
C ASN A 63 16.69 13.72 13.69
N THR A 64 17.79 13.39 13.01
CA THR A 64 17.86 13.40 11.55
C THR A 64 18.60 12.18 11.03
N GLN A 65 17.93 11.38 10.24
CA GLN A 65 18.50 10.32 9.43
C GLN A 65 18.51 10.77 7.97
N PHE A 66 19.65 10.68 7.31
CA PHE A 66 19.78 11.01 5.90
C PHE A 66 20.07 9.73 5.10
N ILE A 67 19.32 9.54 4.01
CA ILE A 67 19.44 8.38 3.13
C ILE A 67 19.78 8.90 1.73
N LEU A 68 20.95 8.51 1.21
CA LEU A 68 21.36 8.88 -0.13
C LEU A 68 20.43 8.25 -1.18
N ARG A 69 19.85 9.10 -2.02
CA ARG A 69 19.03 8.73 -3.18
C ARG A 69 19.34 9.70 -4.32
N PRO A 70 20.27 9.36 -5.22
CA PRO A 70 20.58 10.21 -6.36
C PRO A 70 19.44 10.21 -7.39
N MET A 71 19.44 11.17 -8.29
CA MET A 71 18.43 11.30 -9.35
C MET A 71 18.36 10.04 -10.24
N SER A 72 19.46 9.30 -10.41
CA SER A 72 19.50 8.05 -11.17
C SER A 72 18.54 6.99 -10.61
N TRP A 73 18.32 6.98 -9.29
CA TRP A 73 17.39 6.04 -8.66
C TRP A 73 15.97 6.15 -9.22
N PHE A 74 15.49 7.36 -9.52
CA PHE A 74 14.16 7.54 -10.12
C PHE A 74 14.12 7.09 -11.58
N ARG A 75 15.23 7.23 -12.30
CA ARG A 75 15.38 6.81 -13.71
C ARG A 75 15.50 5.29 -13.86
N GLU A 76 16.01 4.62 -12.85
CA GLU A 76 16.14 3.16 -12.77
C GLU A 76 14.83 2.48 -12.32
N SER A 77 13.81 3.26 -11.92
CA SER A 77 12.49 2.75 -11.56
C SER A 77 11.84 2.04 -12.74
N GLU A 78 11.16 0.92 -12.47
CA GLU A 78 10.38 0.17 -13.47
C GLU A 78 9.27 1.01 -14.14
N PHE A 79 8.88 2.12 -13.52
CA PHE A 79 7.87 3.02 -14.05
C PHE A 79 8.42 4.09 -14.99
N PHE A 80 9.73 4.36 -14.98
CA PHE A 80 10.32 5.47 -15.70
C PHE A 80 10.00 5.46 -17.20
N ASP A 81 10.28 4.37 -17.87
CA ASP A 81 10.06 4.26 -19.34
C ASP A 81 8.57 4.37 -19.68
N LYS A 82 7.68 3.81 -18.87
CA LYS A 82 6.22 3.92 -19.06
C LYS A 82 5.77 5.37 -18.93
N VAL A 83 6.24 6.07 -17.91
CA VAL A 83 5.99 7.50 -17.69
C VAL A 83 6.49 8.31 -18.89
N GLN A 84 7.71 8.07 -19.39
CA GLN A 84 8.25 8.79 -20.55
C GLN A 84 7.42 8.54 -21.81
N LYS A 85 7.00 7.29 -22.05
CA LYS A 85 6.15 6.93 -23.19
C LYS A 85 4.83 7.70 -23.19
N ILE A 86 4.17 7.83 -22.02
CA ILE A 86 2.92 8.58 -21.90
C ILE A 86 3.18 10.08 -22.00
N ARG A 87 4.19 10.61 -21.28
CA ARG A 87 4.55 12.03 -21.28
C ARG A 87 4.84 12.56 -22.69
N THR A 88 5.42 11.74 -23.56
CA THR A 88 5.73 12.13 -24.94
C THR A 88 4.57 11.93 -25.92
N ASN A 89 3.47 11.30 -25.48
CA ASN A 89 2.29 11.06 -26.31
C ASN A 89 1.49 12.35 -26.52
N GLU A 90 1.21 12.70 -27.78
CA GLU A 90 0.46 13.91 -28.11
C GLU A 90 -1.02 13.85 -27.65
N GLN A 91 -1.64 12.68 -27.57
CA GLN A 91 -3.00 12.55 -27.05
C GLN A 91 -3.05 12.93 -25.57
N TRP A 92 -2.09 12.43 -24.78
CA TRP A 92 -1.98 12.80 -23.37
C TRP A 92 -1.70 14.30 -23.17
N LYS A 93 -0.78 14.87 -23.94
CA LYS A 93 -0.45 16.31 -23.86
C LYS A 93 -1.64 17.22 -24.22
N ASN A 94 -2.57 16.73 -25.01
CA ASN A 94 -3.73 17.49 -25.48
C ASN A 94 -4.99 17.21 -24.65
N LEU A 95 -4.93 16.43 -23.57
CA LEU A 95 -6.06 16.25 -22.65
C LEU A 95 -6.52 17.59 -22.05
N SER A 96 -5.57 18.51 -21.83
CA SER A 96 -5.86 19.84 -21.33
C SER A 96 -4.86 20.87 -21.89
N GLY A 97 -5.31 22.10 -22.10
CA GLY A 97 -4.48 23.15 -22.74
C GLY A 97 -3.21 23.53 -21.95
N TRP A 98 -3.19 23.32 -20.63
CA TRP A 98 -2.04 23.63 -19.77
C TRP A 98 -0.98 22.51 -19.73
N LEU A 99 -1.36 21.27 -20.00
CA LEU A 99 -0.56 20.07 -19.69
C LEU A 99 0.76 20.05 -20.45
N LYS A 100 0.74 20.45 -21.73
CA LYS A 100 1.92 20.48 -22.58
C LYS A 100 3.03 21.40 -22.05
N GLU A 101 2.68 22.52 -21.44
CA GLU A 101 3.63 23.51 -20.92
C GLU A 101 3.95 23.30 -19.44
N SER A 102 3.27 22.37 -18.79
CA SER A 102 3.42 22.07 -17.37
C SER A 102 4.75 21.38 -17.03
N THR A 103 5.05 21.32 -15.74
CA THR A 103 6.16 20.51 -15.21
C THR A 103 6.05 19.05 -15.62
N GLN A 104 4.84 18.48 -15.65
CA GLN A 104 4.59 17.12 -16.08
C GLN A 104 4.93 16.87 -17.55
N GLY A 105 4.55 17.80 -18.41
CA GLY A 105 4.81 17.69 -19.86
C GLY A 105 6.26 17.96 -20.25
N ARG A 106 6.92 18.88 -19.54
CA ARG A 106 8.27 19.38 -19.91
C ARG A 106 9.42 18.64 -19.24
N LEU A 107 9.26 18.21 -17.98
CA LEU A 107 10.35 17.63 -17.20
C LEU A 107 10.25 16.10 -17.11
N GLU A 108 11.25 15.40 -17.60
CA GLU A 108 11.31 13.92 -17.59
C GLU A 108 11.29 13.34 -16.17
N ASN A 109 11.89 14.04 -15.20
CA ASN A 109 12.04 13.56 -13.83
C ASN A 109 10.87 13.96 -12.91
N TYR A 110 9.94 14.81 -13.34
CA TYR A 110 8.88 15.32 -12.47
C TYR A 110 7.94 14.21 -12.00
N ASN A 111 7.27 13.53 -12.92
CA ASN A 111 6.34 12.46 -12.57
C ASN A 111 7.04 11.27 -11.90
N PRO A 112 8.20 10.76 -12.36
CA PRO A 112 8.93 9.73 -11.62
C PRO A 112 9.24 10.09 -10.18
N LEU A 113 9.61 11.36 -9.91
CA LEU A 113 9.89 11.84 -8.57
C LEU A 113 8.62 11.88 -7.71
N VAL A 114 7.56 12.58 -8.15
CA VAL A 114 6.35 12.75 -7.34
C VAL A 114 5.62 11.42 -7.11
N MET A 115 5.63 10.52 -8.10
CA MET A 115 5.09 9.16 -7.96
C MET A 115 5.89 8.29 -7.00
N SER A 116 7.13 8.63 -6.68
CA SER A 116 7.97 7.85 -5.77
C SER A 116 7.75 8.19 -4.29
N LYS A 117 6.97 9.21 -3.95
CA LYS A 117 6.78 9.66 -2.55
C LYS A 117 6.30 8.55 -1.61
N VAL A 118 5.35 7.70 -2.03
CA VAL A 118 4.86 6.58 -1.21
C VAL A 118 5.93 5.50 -1.06
N PHE A 119 6.70 5.23 -2.10
CA PHE A 119 7.83 4.27 -2.05
C PHE A 119 8.92 4.76 -1.10
N LEU A 120 9.25 6.06 -1.13
CA LEU A 120 10.20 6.68 -0.21
C LEU A 120 9.68 6.65 1.25
N LEU A 121 8.37 6.87 1.45
CA LEU A 121 7.75 6.74 2.77
C LEU A 121 7.84 5.29 3.29
N HIS A 122 7.66 4.31 2.41
CA HIS A 122 7.81 2.89 2.74
C HIS A 122 9.28 2.53 3.02
N ASP A 123 10.23 2.99 2.20
CA ASP A 123 11.67 2.81 2.46
C ASP A 123 12.06 3.41 3.82
N ALA A 124 11.55 4.61 4.13
CA ALA A 124 11.77 5.25 5.42
C ALA A 124 11.22 4.40 6.57
N LYS A 125 10.04 3.80 6.43
CA LYS A 125 9.48 2.87 7.43
C LYS A 125 10.42 1.71 7.72
N ILE A 126 11.04 1.12 6.68
CA ILE A 126 11.94 -0.02 6.82
C ILE A 126 13.26 0.38 7.49
N MET A 127 13.77 1.57 7.16
CA MET A 127 15.08 2.06 7.59
C MET A 127 15.03 2.92 8.88
N ASP A 128 13.86 3.10 9.47
CA ASP A 128 13.62 4.02 10.59
C ASP A 128 14.37 3.62 11.86
N ASN A 129 15.23 4.53 12.34
CA ASN A 129 15.99 4.38 13.57
C ASN A 129 15.32 5.03 14.79
N PHE A 130 14.18 5.75 14.61
CA PHE A 130 13.56 6.53 15.68
C PHE A 130 12.46 5.79 16.42
N ASN A 131 11.96 4.66 15.86
CA ASN A 131 10.85 3.86 16.41
C ASN A 131 9.55 4.65 16.66
N SER A 132 9.28 5.65 15.83
CA SER A 132 8.03 6.41 15.91
C SER A 132 6.82 5.54 15.53
N GLU A 133 5.68 5.82 16.15
CA GLU A 133 4.41 5.11 15.86
C GLU A 133 3.73 5.67 14.60
N TYR A 134 4.00 6.94 14.27
CA TYR A 134 3.42 7.63 13.13
C TYR A 134 4.51 8.12 12.18
N MET A 135 4.22 8.05 10.89
CA MET A 135 5.14 8.53 9.86
C MET A 135 4.38 9.27 8.76
N PHE A 136 4.89 10.45 8.37
CA PHE A 136 4.26 11.31 7.40
C PHE A 136 5.25 11.77 6.35
N TRP A 137 4.85 11.70 5.09
CA TRP A 137 5.50 12.44 4.03
C TRP A 137 5.19 13.93 4.16
N ILE A 138 6.17 14.77 3.99
CA ILE A 138 6.06 16.21 3.91
C ILE A 138 6.93 16.74 2.77
N ASP A 139 6.37 17.47 1.83
CA ASP A 139 7.16 18.05 0.74
C ASP A 139 8.19 19.05 1.29
N GLY A 140 9.45 18.94 0.86
CA GLY A 140 10.51 19.86 1.28
C GLY A 140 10.22 21.34 0.99
N GLY A 141 9.40 21.59 -0.03
CA GLY A 141 8.93 22.93 -0.39
C GLY A 141 7.61 23.35 0.26
N LEU A 142 7.04 22.61 1.22
CA LEU A 142 5.71 22.87 1.77
C LEU A 142 5.58 24.26 2.39
N THR A 143 6.63 24.78 2.99
CA THR A 143 6.66 26.12 3.58
C THR A 143 6.51 27.27 2.57
N ASN A 144 6.44 26.96 1.28
CA ASN A 144 6.02 27.94 0.27
C ASN A 144 4.55 28.38 0.42
N THR A 145 3.69 27.48 0.92
CA THR A 145 2.24 27.71 1.08
C THR A 145 1.76 27.54 2.52
N VAL A 146 2.56 26.92 3.38
CA VAL A 146 2.27 26.71 4.80
C VAL A 146 3.26 27.48 5.65
N HIS A 147 2.76 28.37 6.52
CA HIS A 147 3.63 29.18 7.36
C HIS A 147 4.44 28.30 8.32
N GLN A 148 5.78 28.47 8.35
CA GLN A 148 6.68 27.66 9.16
C GLN A 148 6.34 27.68 10.66
N GLY A 149 5.69 28.71 11.16
CA GLY A 149 5.30 28.85 12.57
C GLY A 149 4.44 27.70 13.09
N TYR A 150 3.64 27.07 12.24
CA TYR A 150 2.88 25.86 12.61
C TYR A 150 3.79 24.74 13.11
N PHE A 151 4.97 24.60 12.53
CA PHE A 151 5.92 23.54 12.86
C PHE A 151 6.87 23.94 13.99
N THR A 152 7.40 25.17 13.93
CA THR A 152 8.47 25.62 14.83
C THR A 152 7.97 26.23 16.12
N HIS A 153 6.88 27.00 16.07
CA HIS A 153 6.33 27.74 17.22
C HIS A 153 5.14 26.99 17.84
N ASP A 154 4.14 26.72 17.02
CA ASP A 154 2.89 26.09 17.47
C ASP A 154 3.02 24.57 17.69
N LYS A 155 4.04 23.93 17.08
CA LYS A 155 4.33 22.50 17.17
C LYS A 155 3.10 21.63 16.96
N VAL A 156 2.28 22.00 15.96
CA VAL A 156 0.96 21.39 15.72
C VAL A 156 1.02 19.88 15.46
N LEU A 157 2.15 19.40 14.91
CA LEU A 157 2.33 17.97 14.57
C LEU A 157 2.22 17.07 15.81
N ASN A 158 2.56 17.55 17.01
CA ASN A 158 2.43 16.76 18.24
C ASN A 158 1.00 16.31 18.55
N SER A 159 -0.01 16.94 17.94
CA SER A 159 -1.41 16.59 18.12
C SER A 159 -1.97 15.67 17.05
N LEU A 160 -1.22 15.36 15.97
CA LEU A 160 -1.69 14.53 14.85
C LEU A 160 -2.23 13.16 15.28
N SER A 161 -1.55 12.49 16.21
CA SER A 161 -1.97 11.16 16.70
C SER A 161 -3.36 11.13 17.33
N LYS A 162 -3.90 12.28 17.75
CA LYS A 162 -5.26 12.38 18.29
C LYS A 162 -6.35 12.26 17.22
N TYR A 163 -6.01 12.57 15.96
CA TYR A 163 -6.97 12.65 14.86
C TYR A 163 -6.78 11.59 13.80
N ILE A 164 -5.60 10.95 13.75
CA ILE A 164 -5.21 10.05 12.67
C ILE A 164 -5.12 8.62 13.21
N SER A 165 -6.13 7.81 12.89
CA SER A 165 -6.20 6.37 13.22
C SER A 165 -6.00 5.45 12.01
N LYS A 166 -6.08 6.00 10.79
CA LYS A 166 -5.84 5.32 9.51
C LYS A 166 -4.83 6.11 8.71
N PHE A 167 -4.30 5.52 7.65
CA PHE A 167 -3.55 6.30 6.67
C PHE A 167 -4.42 7.42 6.10
N SER A 168 -3.87 8.62 5.94
CA SER A 168 -4.69 9.81 5.70
C SER A 168 -4.09 10.72 4.65
N PHE A 169 -4.96 11.28 3.81
CA PHE A 169 -4.66 12.34 2.85
C PHE A 169 -5.36 13.64 3.21
N ILE A 170 -4.86 14.74 2.69
CA ILE A 170 -5.58 16.01 2.66
C ILE A 170 -6.27 16.11 1.30
N CYS A 171 -7.56 16.39 1.27
CA CYS A 171 -8.33 16.49 0.03
C CYS A 171 -9.07 17.84 -0.04
N PHE A 172 -9.30 18.32 -1.25
CA PHE A 172 -10.15 19.48 -1.48
C PHE A 172 -11.21 19.15 -2.53
N PRO A 173 -12.40 19.77 -2.46
CA PRO A 173 -13.44 19.63 -3.47
C PRO A 173 -12.94 20.09 -4.85
N TYR A 174 -13.18 19.29 -5.85
CA TYR A 174 -12.74 19.56 -7.22
C TYR A 174 -13.71 18.98 -8.22
N ASP A 175 -14.25 19.82 -9.09
CA ASP A 175 -15.08 19.40 -10.23
C ASP A 175 -14.22 19.41 -11.49
N ALA A 176 -13.99 18.21 -12.04
CA ALA A 176 -13.22 18.03 -13.26
C ALA A 176 -14.15 17.85 -14.47
N GLU A 177 -13.70 18.34 -15.63
CA GLU A 177 -14.38 18.09 -16.90
C GLU A 177 -13.68 16.96 -17.70
N ASN A 178 -12.38 17.08 -17.93
CA ASN A 178 -11.63 16.21 -18.83
C ASN A 178 -10.52 15.42 -18.14
N GLU A 179 -9.87 15.99 -17.13
CA GLU A 179 -8.71 15.39 -16.48
C GLU A 179 -8.56 15.88 -15.03
N ILE A 180 -7.82 15.11 -14.23
CA ILE A 180 -7.33 15.52 -12.92
C ILE A 180 -5.80 15.36 -12.91
N HIS A 181 -5.09 16.47 -12.89
CA HIS A 181 -3.62 16.53 -12.86
C HIS A 181 -2.96 15.71 -13.98
N GLY A 182 -3.58 15.70 -15.17
CA GLY A 182 -3.12 14.94 -16.34
C GLY A 182 -3.72 13.55 -16.47
N PHE A 183 -4.50 13.08 -15.51
CA PHE A 183 -5.19 11.80 -15.58
C PHE A 183 -6.58 11.99 -16.24
N GLU A 184 -6.87 11.21 -17.26
CA GLU A 184 -8.16 11.25 -17.95
C GLU A 184 -9.31 10.95 -16.98
N TYR A 185 -10.34 11.83 -16.98
CA TYR A 185 -11.34 11.86 -15.90
C TYR A 185 -12.28 10.63 -15.91
N ASN A 186 -12.69 10.14 -17.09
CA ASN A 186 -13.59 8.99 -17.16
C ASN A 186 -12.87 7.70 -16.73
N ALA A 187 -11.61 7.53 -17.14
CA ALA A 187 -10.79 6.41 -16.70
C ALA A 187 -10.56 6.46 -15.18
N LEU A 188 -10.28 7.65 -14.64
CA LEU A 188 -10.11 7.85 -13.20
C LEU A 188 -11.36 7.47 -12.42
N ASN A 189 -12.55 7.91 -12.87
CA ASN A 189 -13.84 7.56 -12.26
C ASN A 189 -14.12 6.06 -12.34
N SER A 190 -13.85 5.45 -13.50
CA SER A 190 -14.03 4.00 -13.70
C SER A 190 -13.17 3.21 -12.72
N ILE A 191 -11.89 3.57 -12.58
CA ILE A 191 -10.94 2.90 -11.67
C ILE A 191 -11.32 3.14 -10.21
N ALA A 192 -11.76 4.36 -9.85
CA ALA A 192 -12.24 4.69 -8.51
C ALA A 192 -13.55 3.99 -8.13
N GLY A 193 -14.32 3.54 -9.14
CA GLY A 193 -15.65 2.96 -8.96
C GLY A 193 -16.71 3.98 -8.53
N SER A 194 -16.44 5.27 -8.70
CA SER A 194 -17.32 6.37 -8.33
C SER A 194 -16.95 7.66 -9.06
N LYS A 195 -17.88 8.60 -9.15
CA LYS A 195 -17.56 9.95 -9.60
C LYS A 195 -16.64 10.63 -8.57
N VAL A 196 -15.41 10.93 -8.98
CA VAL A 196 -14.42 11.62 -8.14
C VAL A 196 -14.72 13.12 -8.17
N ASN A 197 -15.02 13.69 -7.02
CA ASN A 197 -15.35 15.10 -6.81
C ASN A 197 -14.42 15.79 -5.80
N LYS A 198 -13.31 15.16 -5.48
CA LYS A 198 -12.25 15.70 -4.64
C LYS A 198 -10.89 15.19 -5.10
N VAL A 199 -9.87 15.99 -4.87
CA VAL A 199 -8.48 15.67 -5.22
C VAL A 199 -7.63 15.64 -3.96
N ALA A 200 -6.84 14.59 -3.80
CA ALA A 200 -5.86 14.49 -2.73
C ALA A 200 -4.63 15.36 -3.01
N ARG A 201 -4.02 15.90 -1.95
CA ARG A 201 -2.79 16.69 -2.02
C ARG A 201 -1.57 15.84 -1.68
N GLY A 202 -0.56 15.90 -2.53
CA GLY A 202 0.70 15.16 -2.37
C GLY A 202 1.72 15.83 -1.43
N GLY A 203 1.40 17.02 -0.90
CA GLY A 203 2.34 17.78 -0.09
C GLY A 203 2.47 17.32 1.37
N PHE A 204 1.44 16.67 1.90
CA PHE A 204 1.44 16.09 3.26
C PHE A 204 0.46 14.93 3.34
N PHE A 205 0.94 13.76 3.73
CA PHE A 205 0.12 12.55 3.91
C PHE A 205 0.85 11.51 4.76
N GLY A 206 0.14 10.56 5.34
CA GLY A 206 0.73 9.49 6.15
C GLY A 206 -0.22 8.98 7.21
N GLY A 207 0.31 8.35 8.27
CA GLY A 207 -0.51 7.81 9.35
C GLY A 207 0.26 6.87 10.27
N PRO A 208 -0.46 5.94 10.93
CA PRO A 208 0.17 4.90 11.73
C PRO A 208 1.18 4.10 10.91
N LYS A 209 2.39 3.94 11.43
CA LYS A 209 3.53 3.31 10.72
C LYS A 209 3.19 1.91 10.20
N HIS A 210 2.38 1.15 10.93
CA HIS A 210 2.00 -0.20 10.53
C HIS A 210 1.15 -0.24 9.24
N THR A 211 0.42 0.82 8.92
CA THR A 211 -0.44 0.85 7.71
C THR A 211 0.34 1.09 6.41
N ILE A 212 1.57 1.60 6.49
CA ILE A 212 2.31 2.11 5.34
C ILE A 212 2.61 1.02 4.31
N SER A 213 2.92 -0.22 4.73
CA SER A 213 3.23 -1.29 3.78
C SER A 213 2.02 -1.70 2.95
N ASP A 214 0.84 -1.80 3.57
CA ASP A 214 -0.40 -2.14 2.86
C ASP A 214 -0.76 -1.03 1.86
N ILE A 215 -0.63 0.22 2.29
CA ILE A 215 -0.84 1.41 1.43
C ILE A 215 0.15 1.44 0.27
N ASN A 216 1.41 1.11 0.52
CA ASN A 216 2.43 1.01 -0.53
C ASN A 216 2.08 -0.07 -1.56
N GLY A 217 1.62 -1.23 -1.12
CA GLY A 217 1.18 -2.31 -2.02
C GLY A 217 -0.03 -1.90 -2.89
N ILE A 218 -1.03 -1.25 -2.29
CA ILE A 218 -2.19 -0.71 -2.99
C ILE A 218 -1.76 0.34 -4.01
N TYR A 219 -0.93 1.29 -3.60
CA TYR A 219 -0.41 2.35 -4.47
C TYR A 219 0.38 1.79 -5.65
N TYR A 220 1.29 0.85 -5.39
CA TYR A 220 2.06 0.16 -6.42
C TYR A 220 1.15 -0.51 -7.46
N GLY A 221 0.16 -1.29 -7.01
CA GLY A 221 -0.77 -1.97 -7.89
C GLY A 221 -1.57 -1.02 -8.79
N LEU A 222 -2.09 0.07 -8.21
CA LEU A 222 -2.82 1.10 -8.96
C LEU A 222 -1.91 1.84 -9.94
N LEU A 223 -0.73 2.27 -9.50
CA LEU A 223 0.22 2.96 -10.37
C LEU A 223 0.65 2.09 -11.54
N LYS A 224 0.95 0.81 -11.26
CA LYS A 224 1.35 -0.15 -12.29
C LYS A 224 0.23 -0.35 -13.33
N SER A 225 -0.99 -0.66 -12.89
CA SER A 225 -2.11 -0.93 -13.80
C SER A 225 -2.45 0.29 -14.65
N THR A 226 -2.52 1.48 -14.05
CA THR A 226 -2.86 2.70 -14.78
C THR A 226 -1.82 3.07 -15.83
N LEU A 227 -0.52 2.94 -15.50
CA LEU A 227 0.55 3.19 -16.48
C LEU A 227 0.61 2.13 -17.58
N ASP A 228 0.31 0.85 -17.28
CA ASP A 228 0.22 -0.22 -18.27
C ASP A 228 -0.93 0.01 -19.26
N GLU A 229 -2.04 0.58 -18.80
CA GLU A 229 -3.18 0.97 -19.63
C GLU A 229 -2.98 2.32 -20.37
N GLY A 230 -1.89 3.03 -20.10
CA GLY A 230 -1.56 4.30 -20.74
C GLY A 230 -2.18 5.54 -20.07
N TYR A 231 -2.72 5.40 -18.87
CA TYR A 231 -3.23 6.52 -18.08
C TYR A 231 -2.17 7.04 -17.11
N MET A 232 -2.01 8.36 -17.06
CA MET A 232 -1.05 9.02 -16.19
C MET A 232 -1.55 10.39 -15.73
N GLY A 233 -1.42 10.63 -14.44
CA GLY A 233 -1.47 11.96 -13.81
C GLY A 233 -0.24 12.14 -12.92
N THR A 234 -0.41 12.85 -11.81
CA THR A 234 0.57 12.86 -10.71
C THR A 234 0.19 11.78 -9.68
N GLU A 235 0.99 11.68 -8.60
CA GLU A 235 0.63 10.87 -7.43
C GLU A 235 -0.73 11.24 -6.85
N GLU A 236 -1.12 12.53 -6.93
CA GLU A 236 -2.38 13.06 -6.40
C GLU A 236 -3.61 12.42 -7.08
N SER A 237 -3.50 12.06 -8.37
CA SER A 237 -4.55 11.35 -9.09
C SER A 237 -4.75 9.93 -8.53
N ILE A 238 -3.66 9.19 -8.28
CA ILE A 238 -3.72 7.86 -7.67
C ILE A 238 -4.21 7.94 -6.23
N PHE A 239 -3.76 8.92 -5.44
CA PHE A 239 -4.26 9.15 -4.07
C PHE A 239 -5.76 9.41 -4.04
N SER A 240 -6.27 10.16 -5.03
CA SER A 240 -7.70 10.40 -5.17
C SER A 240 -8.46 9.10 -5.43
N ILE A 241 -7.99 8.25 -6.35
CA ILE A 241 -8.56 6.91 -6.56
C ILE A 241 -8.55 6.09 -5.27
N MET A 242 -7.43 6.09 -4.52
CA MET A 242 -7.30 5.35 -3.27
C MET A 242 -8.31 5.76 -2.21
N CYS A 243 -8.63 7.05 -2.08
CA CYS A 243 -9.63 7.56 -1.13
C CYS A 243 -11.01 6.95 -1.39
N TYR A 244 -11.38 6.73 -2.66
CA TYR A 244 -12.67 6.12 -3.03
C TYR A 244 -12.62 4.58 -2.92
N LYS A 245 -11.58 3.96 -3.45
CA LYS A 245 -11.51 2.51 -3.57
C LYS A 245 -11.17 1.79 -2.25
N HIS A 246 -10.43 2.45 -1.35
CA HIS A 246 -9.91 1.86 -0.11
C HIS A 246 -10.27 2.67 1.15
N SER A 247 -11.51 3.12 1.23
CA SER A 247 -12.01 3.93 2.36
C SER A 247 -12.06 3.20 3.70
N ASP A 248 -11.96 1.88 3.70
CA ASP A 248 -11.79 1.06 4.91
C ASP A 248 -10.40 1.24 5.56
N MET A 249 -9.36 1.51 4.77
CA MET A 249 -7.99 1.70 5.22
C MET A 249 -7.56 3.16 5.25
N ILE A 250 -8.25 4.04 4.52
CA ILE A 250 -7.86 5.41 4.25
C ILE A 250 -8.92 6.37 4.76
N ASN A 251 -8.48 7.40 5.50
CA ASN A 251 -9.25 8.60 5.79
C ASN A 251 -8.74 9.78 4.96
N TYR A 252 -9.53 10.82 4.87
CA TYR A 252 -9.07 12.11 4.37
C TYR A 252 -9.55 13.27 5.25
N PHE A 253 -8.83 14.37 5.19
CA PHE A 253 -9.20 15.64 5.79
C PHE A 253 -9.54 16.63 4.67
N GLU A 254 -10.75 17.13 4.66
CA GLU A 254 -11.19 18.03 3.62
C GLU A 254 -10.83 19.46 3.98
N ILE A 255 -10.19 20.15 3.05
CA ILE A 255 -9.89 21.57 3.11
C ILE A 255 -10.76 22.34 2.12
N GLU A 256 -10.61 23.66 2.07
CA GLU A 256 -11.38 24.52 1.17
C GLU A 256 -11.04 24.25 -0.32
N SER A 257 -11.95 24.65 -1.21
CA SER A 257 -11.83 24.46 -2.67
C SER A 257 -10.63 25.15 -3.31
N ASN A 258 -10.00 26.13 -2.62
CA ASN A 258 -8.75 26.74 -3.05
C ASN A 258 -7.54 25.78 -2.98
N GLY A 259 -7.68 24.62 -2.33
CA GLY A 259 -6.65 23.58 -2.23
C GLY A 259 -5.43 23.97 -1.38
N LEU A 260 -5.53 25.03 -0.56
CA LEU A 260 -4.41 25.49 0.27
C LEU A 260 -4.25 24.62 1.51
N VAL A 261 -3.20 23.81 1.54
CA VAL A 261 -2.89 22.86 2.62
C VAL A 261 -2.71 23.57 3.98
N GLY A 262 -2.43 24.86 4.01
CA GLY A 262 -2.34 25.66 5.24
C GLY A 262 -3.58 25.55 6.13
N LYS A 263 -4.78 25.39 5.53
CA LYS A 263 -6.05 25.21 6.27
C LYS A 263 -6.03 23.94 7.14
N PHE A 264 -5.45 22.84 6.67
CA PHE A 264 -5.29 21.64 7.48
C PHE A 264 -4.49 21.89 8.76
N PHE A 265 -3.37 22.62 8.67
CA PHE A 265 -2.55 22.93 9.84
C PHE A 265 -3.20 23.96 10.77
N GLU A 266 -3.99 24.86 10.24
CA GLU A 266 -4.83 25.77 11.04
C GLU A 266 -5.88 24.98 11.84
N ASP A 267 -6.63 24.10 11.20
CA ASP A 267 -7.63 23.25 11.86
C ASP A 267 -7.00 22.30 12.89
N LEU A 268 -5.80 21.78 12.60
CA LEU A 268 -5.03 20.99 13.54
C LEU A 268 -4.64 21.80 14.79
N LYS A 269 -4.20 23.05 14.60
CA LYS A 269 -3.88 23.98 15.68
C LYS A 269 -5.09 24.29 16.56
N ASN A 270 -6.24 24.50 15.92
CA ASN A 270 -7.48 24.86 16.59
C ASN A 270 -8.20 23.64 17.23
N GLY A 271 -7.77 22.42 16.93
CA GLY A 271 -8.43 21.21 17.41
C GLY A 271 -9.72 20.88 16.64
N GLU A 272 -9.85 21.35 15.41
CA GLU A 272 -11.07 21.27 14.59
C GLU A 272 -11.00 20.18 13.51
N LEU A 273 -9.88 19.45 13.40
CA LEU A 273 -9.72 18.39 12.41
C LEU A 273 -10.79 17.31 12.54
N LYS A 274 -11.42 16.96 11.42
CA LYS A 274 -12.42 15.89 11.34
C LYS A 274 -12.05 14.94 10.22
N PRO A 275 -11.63 13.70 10.57
CA PRO A 275 -11.38 12.69 9.56
C PRO A 275 -12.70 12.30 8.87
N LYS A 276 -12.65 12.21 7.55
CA LYS A 276 -13.72 11.71 6.69
C LYS A 276 -13.24 10.43 5.99
N SER A 277 -14.19 9.57 5.65
CA SER A 277 -13.96 8.46 4.70
C SER A 277 -15.11 8.47 3.71
N GLU A 278 -14.85 8.00 2.49
CA GLU A 278 -15.95 7.77 1.57
C GLU A 278 -16.89 6.73 2.15
N ASN A 279 -18.15 7.09 2.25
CA ASN A 279 -19.19 6.10 2.40
C ASN A 279 -19.35 5.43 1.03
N ILE A 280 -18.47 4.47 0.73
CA ILE A 280 -18.88 3.47 -0.22
C ILE A 280 -20.11 2.87 0.45
N ASN A 281 -21.30 3.07 -0.14
CA ASN A 281 -22.39 2.15 0.08
C ASN A 281 -21.79 0.79 -0.30
N LYS A 282 -21.10 0.16 0.65
CA LYS A 282 -20.95 -1.26 0.66
C LYS A 282 -22.41 -1.68 0.74
N GLU A 283 -23.03 -1.96 -0.42
CA GLU A 283 -23.89 -3.11 -0.39
C GLU A 283 -23.05 -4.11 0.39
N THR A 284 -23.43 -4.28 1.64
CA THR A 284 -22.96 -5.36 2.47
C THR A 284 -23.54 -6.61 1.83
N ASN A 285 -22.97 -6.97 0.69
CA ASN A 285 -22.93 -8.34 0.26
C ASN A 285 -22.03 -9.00 1.32
N THR A 286 -22.62 -9.11 2.51
CA THR A 286 -22.10 -9.96 3.56
C THR A 286 -22.01 -11.33 2.92
N LEU A 287 -20.77 -11.70 2.58
CA LEU A 287 -20.51 -13.07 2.17
C LEU A 287 -21.05 -13.91 3.31
N ASP A 288 -22.04 -14.73 2.98
CA ASP A 288 -22.54 -15.68 3.95
C ASP A 288 -21.37 -16.63 4.27
N VAL A 289 -20.81 -16.50 5.47
CA VAL A 289 -19.67 -17.31 5.92
C VAL A 289 -20.04 -18.81 5.86
N ASN A 290 -21.35 -19.14 5.97
CA ASN A 290 -21.84 -20.49 5.82
C ASN A 290 -21.71 -21.05 4.39
N LYS A 291 -21.49 -20.16 3.40
CA LYS A 291 -21.25 -20.53 1.99
C LYS A 291 -19.77 -20.59 1.63
N VAL A 292 -18.90 -20.59 2.62
CA VAL A 292 -17.44 -20.70 2.45
C VAL A 292 -16.95 -21.98 3.11
N GLY A 293 -16.16 -22.77 2.37
CA GLY A 293 -15.46 -23.95 2.88
C GLY A 293 -13.98 -23.65 3.17
N LEU A 294 -13.38 -24.45 4.03
CA LEU A 294 -11.95 -24.47 4.26
C LEU A 294 -11.45 -25.90 4.03
N TYR A 295 -10.57 -26.07 3.08
CA TYR A 295 -9.95 -27.36 2.74
C TYR A 295 -8.48 -27.35 3.13
N VAL A 296 -8.07 -28.41 3.84
CA VAL A 296 -6.66 -28.72 4.08
C VAL A 296 -6.34 -30.05 3.44
N ILE A 297 -5.21 -30.13 2.71
CA ILE A 297 -4.62 -31.39 2.25
C ILE A 297 -3.42 -31.73 3.11
N THR A 298 -3.28 -32.99 3.48
CA THR A 298 -2.18 -33.47 4.32
C THR A 298 -1.59 -34.78 3.78
N PHE A 299 -0.32 -35.05 4.16
CA PHE A 299 0.38 -36.27 3.81
C PHE A 299 1.33 -36.69 4.91
N ASN A 300 1.01 -37.79 5.63
CA ASN A 300 1.86 -38.42 6.65
C ASN A 300 2.42 -37.51 7.75
N SER A 301 1.76 -36.39 8.05
CA SER A 301 2.27 -35.37 8.99
C SER A 301 1.19 -34.78 9.89
N PRO A 302 0.60 -35.53 10.83
CA PRO A 302 -0.40 -34.97 11.77
C PRO A 302 0.11 -33.76 12.57
N LYS A 303 1.42 -33.73 12.84
CA LYS A 303 2.06 -32.64 13.57
C LYS A 303 2.02 -31.31 12.78
N GLN A 304 2.24 -31.33 11.46
CA GLN A 304 2.14 -30.13 10.64
C GLN A 304 0.69 -29.65 10.62
N PHE A 305 -0.26 -30.55 10.43
CA PHE A 305 -1.68 -30.22 10.49
C PHE A 305 -2.09 -29.61 11.85
N SER A 306 -1.62 -30.16 12.97
CA SER A 306 -1.84 -29.58 14.31
C SER A 306 -1.28 -28.15 14.40
N THR A 307 -0.05 -27.93 13.93
CA THR A 307 0.57 -26.59 13.92
C THR A 307 -0.21 -25.58 13.07
N LEU A 308 -0.68 -26.02 11.90
CA LEU A 308 -1.53 -25.18 11.05
C LEU A 308 -2.82 -24.79 11.77
N ILE A 309 -3.55 -25.76 12.35
CA ILE A 309 -4.79 -25.50 13.11
C ILE A 309 -4.54 -24.54 14.27
N GLU A 310 -3.48 -24.74 15.05
CA GLU A 310 -3.12 -23.86 16.16
C GLU A 310 -2.90 -22.42 15.68
N SER A 311 -2.18 -22.24 14.57
CA SER A 311 -1.92 -20.93 13.98
C SER A 311 -3.19 -20.26 13.42
N MET A 312 -4.07 -21.04 12.78
CA MET A 312 -5.38 -20.59 12.30
C MET A 312 -6.27 -20.13 13.47
N ASN A 313 -6.35 -20.90 14.55
CA ASN A 313 -7.13 -20.56 15.74
C ASN A 313 -6.57 -19.32 16.45
N ALA A 314 -5.24 -19.17 16.51
CA ALA A 314 -4.62 -17.98 17.09
C ALA A 314 -4.86 -16.73 16.23
N TYR A 315 -5.05 -16.92 14.91
CA TYR A 315 -5.30 -15.82 13.97
C TYR A 315 -6.75 -15.34 14.00
N ASP A 316 -7.74 -16.23 13.81
CA ASP A 316 -9.18 -15.89 13.79
C ASP A 316 -10.07 -17.11 14.10
N LYS A 317 -10.17 -17.43 15.38
CA LYS A 317 -10.99 -18.55 15.86
C LYS A 317 -12.47 -18.38 15.56
N ASP A 318 -12.99 -17.16 15.66
CA ASP A 318 -14.43 -16.89 15.50
C ASP A 318 -14.89 -17.11 14.05
N TYR A 319 -14.03 -16.80 13.08
CA TYR A 319 -14.28 -17.10 11.68
C TYR A 319 -14.31 -18.62 11.45
N LEU A 320 -13.32 -19.34 11.98
CA LEU A 320 -13.20 -20.79 11.79
C LEU A 320 -14.35 -21.57 12.42
N LEU A 321 -14.93 -21.10 13.52
CA LEU A 321 -16.11 -21.74 14.15
C LEU A 321 -17.34 -21.74 13.25
N LYS A 322 -17.44 -20.78 12.32
CA LYS A 322 -18.59 -20.62 11.41
C LYS A 322 -18.38 -21.26 10.04
N THR A 323 -17.16 -21.70 9.73
CA THR A 323 -16.78 -22.18 8.41
C THR A 323 -16.86 -23.72 8.38
N LYS A 324 -17.42 -24.29 7.30
CA LYS A 324 -17.31 -25.74 7.04
C LYS A 324 -15.86 -26.07 6.74
N LYS A 325 -15.31 -27.10 7.42
CA LYS A 325 -13.91 -27.49 7.34
C LYS A 325 -13.76 -28.94 6.91
N PHE A 326 -12.87 -29.17 5.94
CA PHE A 326 -12.59 -30.48 5.37
C PHE A 326 -11.10 -30.76 5.41
N LEU A 327 -10.73 -31.92 5.91
CA LEU A 327 -9.37 -32.44 5.78
C LEU A 327 -9.36 -33.55 4.72
N LEU A 328 -8.62 -33.36 3.64
CA LEU A 328 -8.26 -34.45 2.75
C LEU A 328 -6.98 -35.11 3.28
N ASP A 329 -7.14 -36.23 3.94
CA ASP A 329 -6.04 -37.08 4.37
C ASP A 329 -5.59 -37.97 3.20
N ASN A 330 -4.51 -37.49 2.56
CA ASN A 330 -3.88 -38.14 1.39
C ASN A 330 -2.72 -39.05 1.79
N SER A 331 -2.64 -39.42 3.08
CA SER A 331 -1.53 -40.18 3.66
C SER A 331 -1.49 -41.65 3.17
N SER A 332 -0.29 -42.15 2.99
CA SER A 332 -0.01 -43.56 2.72
C SER A 332 0.30 -44.36 3.98
N ASP A 333 0.59 -43.68 5.09
CA ASP A 333 0.89 -44.32 6.39
C ASP A 333 -0.39 -44.41 7.22
N GLU A 334 -0.91 -45.62 7.35
CA GLU A 334 -2.14 -45.90 8.09
C GLU A 334 -2.01 -45.61 9.59
N SER A 335 -0.80 -45.60 10.14
CA SER A 335 -0.57 -45.34 11.57
C SER A 335 -0.92 -43.88 11.95
N THR A 336 -1.02 -42.97 10.98
CA THR A 336 -1.39 -41.55 11.19
C THR A 336 -2.90 -41.30 11.27
N PHE A 337 -3.73 -42.28 10.91
CA PHE A 337 -5.17 -42.11 10.79
C PHE A 337 -5.85 -41.66 12.09
N ASP A 338 -5.53 -42.32 13.21
CA ASP A 338 -6.15 -42.02 14.50
C ASP A 338 -5.78 -40.60 15.00
N ASP A 339 -4.55 -40.18 14.74
CA ASP A 339 -4.10 -38.81 15.07
C ASP A 339 -4.87 -37.76 14.27
N TYR A 340 -5.05 -37.98 12.96
CA TYR A 340 -5.85 -37.08 12.13
C TYR A 340 -7.32 -37.08 12.54
N ALA A 341 -7.91 -38.28 12.79
CA ALA A 341 -9.30 -38.39 13.21
C ALA A 341 -9.55 -37.60 14.50
N LYS A 342 -8.67 -37.73 15.48
CA LYS A 342 -8.73 -36.95 16.74
C LYS A 342 -8.61 -35.47 16.52
N LEU A 343 -7.62 -35.02 15.75
CA LEU A 343 -7.45 -33.57 15.45
C LEU A 343 -8.67 -32.99 14.73
N CYS A 344 -9.26 -33.76 13.81
CA CYS A 344 -10.46 -33.35 13.10
C CYS A 344 -11.66 -33.23 14.04
N GLU A 345 -11.90 -34.20 14.91
CA GLU A 345 -12.98 -34.17 15.90
C GLU A 345 -12.86 -32.97 16.84
N GLU A 346 -11.67 -32.73 17.40
CA GLU A 346 -11.40 -31.63 18.33
C GLU A 346 -11.57 -30.23 17.69
N ASN A 347 -11.37 -30.09 16.37
CA ASN A 347 -11.36 -28.82 15.66
C ASN A 347 -12.50 -28.65 14.64
N GLY A 348 -13.42 -29.62 14.58
CA GLY A 348 -14.62 -29.58 13.74
C GLY A 348 -14.32 -29.68 12.25
N PHE A 349 -13.32 -30.48 11.86
CA PHE A 349 -13.06 -30.85 10.47
C PHE A 349 -13.80 -32.14 10.11
N GLU A 350 -14.32 -32.21 8.91
CA GLU A 350 -14.71 -33.48 8.29
C GLU A 350 -13.44 -34.19 7.79
N HIS A 351 -13.18 -35.39 8.33
CA HIS A 351 -12.00 -36.19 7.97
C HIS A 351 -12.31 -37.06 6.76
N ILE A 352 -11.70 -36.77 5.63
CA ILE A 352 -11.88 -37.49 4.37
C ILE A 352 -10.58 -38.22 4.01
N LYS A 353 -10.58 -39.54 4.19
CA LYS A 353 -9.43 -40.40 3.87
C LYS A 353 -9.51 -40.89 2.42
N LYS A 354 -8.43 -40.73 1.68
CA LYS A 354 -8.23 -41.25 0.32
C LYS A 354 -6.90 -41.98 0.25
N ASP A 355 -6.79 -42.89 -0.73
CA ASP A 355 -5.48 -43.39 -1.12
C ASP A 355 -4.65 -42.24 -1.67
N ASN A 356 -3.32 -42.34 -1.54
CA ASN A 356 -2.43 -41.29 -1.98
C ASN A 356 -2.65 -40.90 -3.46
N LEU A 357 -3.34 -39.79 -3.69
CA LEU A 357 -3.63 -39.26 -5.00
C LEU A 357 -2.47 -38.41 -5.58
N GLY A 358 -1.40 -38.23 -4.80
CA GLY A 358 -0.38 -37.21 -5.10
C GLY A 358 -0.88 -35.77 -4.96
N ILE A 359 0.03 -34.83 -5.15
CA ILE A 359 -0.30 -33.38 -4.96
C ILE A 359 -1.38 -32.92 -5.95
N CYS A 360 -1.20 -33.20 -7.24
CA CYS A 360 -2.13 -32.76 -8.28
C CYS A 360 -3.48 -33.48 -8.17
N GLY A 361 -3.48 -34.78 -7.94
CA GLY A 361 -4.72 -35.55 -7.78
C GLY A 361 -5.50 -35.15 -6.53
N GLY A 362 -4.83 -34.85 -5.42
CA GLY A 362 -5.49 -34.35 -4.22
C GLY A 362 -6.14 -32.99 -4.41
N ARG A 363 -5.48 -32.06 -5.09
CA ARG A 363 -6.05 -30.74 -5.42
C ARG A 363 -7.23 -30.86 -6.40
N GLN A 364 -7.12 -31.74 -7.39
CA GLN A 364 -8.22 -32.02 -8.31
C GLN A 364 -9.42 -32.60 -7.57
N TRP A 365 -9.19 -33.56 -6.68
CA TRP A 365 -10.25 -34.17 -5.88
C TRP A 365 -10.99 -33.12 -5.01
N ILE A 366 -10.25 -32.21 -4.39
CA ILE A 366 -10.84 -31.10 -3.58
C ILE A 366 -11.74 -30.23 -4.46
N ALA A 367 -11.30 -29.87 -5.66
CA ALA A 367 -12.10 -29.06 -6.58
C ALA A 367 -13.40 -29.79 -7.01
N GLU A 368 -13.31 -31.10 -7.29
CA GLU A 368 -14.46 -31.93 -7.64
C GLU A 368 -15.41 -32.12 -6.46
N HIS A 369 -14.92 -32.37 -5.26
CA HIS A 369 -15.72 -32.48 -4.05
C HIS A 369 -16.45 -31.16 -3.76
N PHE A 370 -15.74 -30.02 -3.81
CA PHE A 370 -16.35 -28.71 -3.65
C PHE A 370 -17.50 -28.50 -4.64
N GLN A 371 -17.30 -28.80 -5.92
CA GLN A 371 -18.27 -28.58 -7.00
C GLN A 371 -19.47 -29.52 -6.91
N ASN A 372 -19.27 -30.78 -6.56
CA ASN A 372 -20.30 -31.82 -6.71
C ASN A 372 -20.96 -32.22 -5.39
N GLU A 373 -20.26 -32.08 -4.26
CA GLU A 373 -20.71 -32.61 -2.96
C GLU A 373 -21.04 -31.49 -1.95
N THR A 374 -20.87 -30.20 -2.33
CA THR A 374 -21.15 -29.10 -1.43
C THR A 374 -22.06 -28.05 -2.08
N ASP A 375 -22.72 -27.24 -1.25
CA ASP A 375 -23.52 -26.08 -1.62
C ASP A 375 -22.77 -24.76 -1.39
N LEU A 376 -21.43 -24.83 -1.33
CA LEU A 376 -20.55 -23.69 -1.06
C LEU A 376 -20.30 -22.85 -2.30
N ASP A 377 -20.16 -21.53 -2.12
CA ASP A 377 -19.86 -20.60 -3.20
C ASP A 377 -18.35 -20.40 -3.40
N PHE A 378 -17.57 -20.58 -2.31
CA PHE A 378 -16.12 -20.40 -2.29
C PHE A 378 -15.47 -21.42 -1.38
N TYR A 379 -14.17 -21.70 -1.61
CA TYR A 379 -13.35 -22.37 -0.62
C TYR A 379 -11.97 -21.75 -0.48
N LEU A 380 -11.42 -21.85 0.72
CA LEU A 380 -10.04 -21.55 1.05
C LEU A 380 -9.27 -22.86 1.08
N PHE A 381 -8.12 -22.90 0.42
CA PHE A 381 -7.29 -24.09 0.31
C PHE A 381 -5.95 -23.87 0.97
N PHE A 382 -5.53 -24.84 1.81
CA PHE A 382 -4.25 -24.85 2.50
C PHE A 382 -3.56 -26.21 2.39
N GLU A 383 -2.25 -26.18 2.37
CA GLU A 383 -1.39 -27.35 2.61
C GLU A 383 -1.01 -27.38 4.09
N ASP A 384 -0.78 -28.54 4.65
CA ASP A 384 -0.55 -28.73 6.10
C ASP A 384 0.75 -28.10 6.62
N ASP A 385 1.69 -27.76 5.72
CA ASP A 385 2.96 -27.09 6.01
C ASP A 385 2.88 -25.56 6.04
N MET A 386 1.67 -24.99 5.87
CA MET A 386 1.43 -23.55 5.97
C MET A 386 1.28 -23.09 7.41
N PHE A 387 1.48 -21.78 7.62
CA PHE A 387 1.41 -21.16 8.95
C PHE A 387 0.88 -19.73 8.88
N PHE A 388 0.06 -19.35 9.86
CA PHE A 388 -0.49 -18.00 10.01
C PHE A 388 0.27 -17.21 11.07
N TYR A 389 0.55 -15.95 10.76
CA TYR A 389 1.09 -14.99 11.74
C TYR A 389 -0.06 -14.32 12.47
N PRO A 390 -0.21 -14.49 13.79
CA PRO A 390 -1.42 -14.14 14.51
C PRO A 390 -1.53 -12.67 14.88
N LYS A 391 -0.48 -11.86 14.68
CA LYS A 391 -0.46 -10.46 15.08
C LYS A 391 0.45 -9.59 14.22
N GLU A 392 0.22 -8.29 14.26
CA GLU A 392 1.10 -7.28 13.69
C GLU A 392 2.50 -7.29 14.32
N GLY A 393 3.48 -6.82 13.56
CA GLY A 393 4.88 -6.71 13.98
C GLY A 393 5.80 -7.74 13.33
N ASP A 394 5.28 -8.83 12.79
CA ASP A 394 6.05 -9.73 11.95
C ASP A 394 6.11 -9.17 10.53
N VAL A 395 7.31 -8.85 10.08
CA VAL A 395 7.56 -8.38 8.73
C VAL A 395 8.44 -9.37 7.99
N CYS A 396 8.20 -9.53 6.70
CA CYS A 396 9.10 -10.27 5.85
C CYS A 396 10.35 -9.43 5.52
N ARG A 397 11.35 -10.07 4.92
CA ARG A 397 12.65 -9.48 4.62
C ARG A 397 12.60 -8.18 3.80
N ASN A 398 11.59 -8.04 2.94
CA ASN A 398 11.35 -6.83 2.16
C ASN A 398 10.41 -5.82 2.83
N GLY A 399 10.11 -5.99 4.12
CA GLY A 399 9.32 -5.05 4.92
C GLY A 399 7.80 -5.16 4.79
N PHE A 400 7.27 -6.13 4.03
CA PHE A 400 5.84 -6.40 4.03
C PHE A 400 5.39 -7.04 5.33
N ASN A 401 4.21 -6.67 5.82
CA ASN A 401 3.64 -7.34 6.98
C ASN A 401 3.27 -8.79 6.63
N ARG A 402 3.68 -9.72 7.49
CA ARG A 402 3.24 -11.12 7.42
C ARG A 402 1.82 -11.30 7.93
N TYR A 403 1.40 -10.44 8.85
CA TYR A 403 0.04 -10.42 9.37
C TYR A 403 -0.85 -9.53 8.52
N VAL A 404 -2.00 -10.05 8.11
CA VAL A 404 -3.07 -9.30 7.44
C VAL A 404 -4.35 -9.46 8.25
N SER A 405 -4.85 -8.37 8.84
CA SER A 405 -6.10 -8.42 9.62
C SER A 405 -7.29 -8.84 8.74
N ASN A 406 -8.14 -9.71 9.27
CA ASN A 406 -9.35 -10.19 8.58
C ASN A 406 -9.06 -10.81 7.19
N LEU A 407 -7.97 -11.58 7.07
CA LEU A 407 -7.50 -12.14 5.79
C LEU A 407 -8.61 -12.89 5.05
N TYR A 408 -9.34 -13.76 5.74
CA TYR A 408 -10.40 -14.56 5.11
C TYR A 408 -11.49 -13.68 4.49
N SER A 409 -12.03 -12.75 5.27
CA SER A 409 -13.09 -11.83 4.79
C SER A 409 -12.59 -10.91 3.67
N LYS A 410 -11.37 -10.37 3.79
CA LYS A 410 -10.78 -9.52 2.75
C LYS A 410 -10.55 -10.27 1.44
N THR A 411 -10.04 -11.48 1.52
CA THR A 411 -9.80 -12.33 0.35
C THR A 411 -11.08 -12.56 -0.43
N LEU A 412 -12.13 -12.99 0.27
CA LEU A 412 -13.42 -13.28 -0.34
C LEU A 412 -14.07 -12.02 -0.91
N GLN A 413 -13.96 -10.88 -0.23
CA GLN A 413 -14.43 -9.60 -0.75
C GLN A 413 -13.69 -9.20 -2.04
N ILE A 414 -12.37 -9.42 -2.12
CA ILE A 414 -11.58 -9.14 -3.30
C ILE A 414 -12.00 -10.05 -4.45
N VAL A 415 -12.06 -11.36 -4.23
CA VAL A 415 -12.45 -12.34 -5.24
C VAL A 415 -13.82 -12.01 -5.82
N LYS A 416 -14.80 -11.71 -4.97
CA LYS A 416 -16.15 -11.35 -5.40
C LYS A 416 -16.22 -10.01 -6.12
N LYS A 417 -15.54 -8.98 -5.59
CA LYS A 417 -15.56 -7.63 -6.15
C LYS A 417 -14.90 -7.57 -7.53
N GLU A 418 -13.74 -8.21 -7.66
CA GLU A 418 -12.93 -8.18 -8.88
C GLU A 418 -13.30 -9.33 -9.85
N ASN A 419 -14.28 -10.19 -9.46
CA ASN A 419 -14.74 -11.36 -10.22
C ASN A 419 -13.59 -12.31 -10.61
N PHE A 420 -12.70 -12.59 -9.64
CA PHE A 420 -11.60 -13.53 -9.86
C PHE A 420 -12.05 -14.96 -9.65
N ASP A 421 -11.57 -15.88 -10.48
CA ASP A 421 -11.79 -17.31 -10.30
C ASP A 421 -10.99 -17.86 -9.12
N PHE A 422 -9.79 -17.32 -8.85
CA PHE A 422 -8.98 -17.65 -7.69
C PHE A 422 -8.04 -16.53 -7.27
N LEU A 423 -7.59 -16.57 -6.01
CA LEU A 423 -6.59 -15.67 -5.45
C LEU A 423 -5.57 -16.46 -4.64
N LYS A 424 -4.28 -16.27 -4.92
CA LYS A 424 -3.21 -16.88 -4.13
C LYS A 424 -2.92 -16.03 -2.90
N LEU A 425 -3.02 -16.63 -1.70
CA LEU A 425 -2.82 -15.94 -0.42
C LEU A 425 -1.37 -15.88 0.03
N ASN A 426 -0.54 -16.74 -0.52
CA ASN A 426 0.82 -16.86 -0.03
C ASN A 426 1.73 -15.92 -0.84
N TYR A 427 2.53 -15.14 -0.14
CA TYR A 427 3.62 -14.38 -0.71
C TYR A 427 4.91 -15.20 -0.56
N SER A 428 5.51 -15.55 -1.69
CA SER A 428 6.77 -16.28 -1.70
C SER A 428 7.92 -15.34 -1.33
N GLU A 429 8.50 -15.52 -0.15
CA GLU A 429 9.71 -14.83 0.31
C GLU A 429 11.01 -15.38 -0.31
N PHE A 430 10.94 -15.94 -1.50
CA PHE A 430 12.15 -16.35 -2.21
C PHE A 430 12.92 -15.12 -2.70
N PHE A 431 13.74 -14.57 -1.84
CA PHE A 431 14.67 -13.50 -2.16
C PHE A 431 16.02 -14.13 -2.48
N GLY A 432 16.65 -13.66 -3.55
CA GLY A 432 17.85 -14.20 -4.13
C GLY A 432 19.11 -14.25 -3.30
N ASP A 433 19.03 -13.95 -2.03
CA ASP A 433 20.17 -13.99 -1.12
C ASP A 433 20.62 -15.40 -0.71
N ASN A 434 19.82 -16.40 -0.96
CA ASN A 434 20.21 -17.78 -0.63
C ASN A 434 21.12 -18.40 -1.69
N GLY A 435 21.55 -17.64 -2.71
CA GLY A 435 22.41 -18.11 -3.79
C GLY A 435 21.78 -19.20 -4.65
N THR A 436 20.48 -19.50 -4.47
CA THR A 436 19.81 -20.52 -5.25
C THR A 436 19.30 -19.93 -6.54
N GLN A 437 19.63 -20.57 -7.65
CA GLN A 437 19.11 -20.23 -8.99
C GLN A 437 17.58 -20.43 -9.11
N TRP A 438 16.93 -20.90 -8.06
CA TRP A 438 15.53 -21.26 -7.99
C TRP A 438 14.65 -20.19 -7.35
N ALA A 439 15.23 -19.06 -6.94
CA ALA A 439 14.42 -17.96 -6.46
C ALA A 439 13.46 -17.49 -7.57
N TRP A 440 12.18 -17.40 -7.23
CA TRP A 440 11.10 -17.15 -8.20
C TRP A 440 11.36 -15.96 -9.14
N TYR A 441 11.97 -14.90 -8.64
CA TYR A 441 12.27 -13.70 -9.42
C TYR A 441 13.54 -13.83 -10.31
N ASN A 442 14.33 -14.89 -10.16
CA ASN A 442 15.41 -15.25 -11.09
C ASN A 442 14.89 -16.07 -12.28
N VAL A 443 13.64 -16.52 -12.24
CA VAL A 443 13.00 -17.22 -13.36
C VAL A 443 12.55 -16.16 -14.37
N PRO A 444 12.82 -16.33 -15.68
CA PRO A 444 12.29 -15.43 -16.70
C PRO A 444 10.79 -15.20 -16.58
N GLN A 445 10.33 -13.98 -16.87
CA GLN A 445 8.95 -13.59 -16.61
C GLN A 445 7.90 -14.40 -17.40
N ASP A 446 8.29 -14.89 -18.58
CA ASP A 446 7.47 -15.78 -19.42
C ASP A 446 7.28 -17.19 -18.84
N VAL A 447 8.08 -17.59 -17.87
CA VAL A 447 8.01 -18.88 -17.17
C VAL A 447 7.34 -18.78 -15.79
N ARG A 448 7.05 -17.55 -15.32
CA ARG A 448 6.43 -17.25 -14.01
C ARG A 448 4.90 -17.32 -14.03
N GLN A 449 4.31 -18.07 -14.94
CA GLN A 449 2.84 -18.21 -15.03
C GLN A 449 2.27 -19.14 -13.98
#